data_f0a17d7ad11f94fcefd186a69da02f53
#
_entry.id   f0a17d7ad11f94fcefd186a69da02f53
#
_cell.length_a   1.000
_cell.length_b   1.000
_cell.length_c   1.000
_cell.angle_alpha   90.00
_cell.angle_beta   90.00
_cell.angle_gamma   90.00
#
_symmetry.space_group_name_H-M   'P 1'
#
loop_
_entity.id
_entity.type
_entity.pdbx_description
1 polymer ?
#
loop_
_entity_poly.entity_id
_entity_poly.type
_entity_poly.pdbx_seq_one_letter_code
_entity_poly.pdbx_strand_id
1 'polypeptide(L)'
;MDRQSITNTLASNIKFLRINTKIEKFNGKVKYMTQTDLAEFMNSKTQQVSKFELAKNQMSAIQLYKVAKTFDVSLDNLFTDMTKSDYKKTIKQDIYCL
;
A
#
# COMPACT_ATOMS: atom_id res chain seq x y z
N MET A 1 16.36 2.25 -17.25
CA MET A 1 15.15 2.67 -16.54
C MET A 1 15.45 3.95 -15.77
N ASP A 2 14.68 4.99 -16.00
CA ASP A 2 14.90 6.20 -15.26
C ASP A 2 14.16 6.17 -13.91
N ARG A 3 14.56 7.05 -13.03
CA ARG A 3 14.06 7.15 -11.68
C ARG A 3 12.56 7.48 -11.63
N GLN A 4 12.10 8.36 -12.52
CA GLN A 4 10.70 8.77 -12.55
C GLN A 4 9.80 7.63 -13.00
N SER A 5 10.23 6.81 -13.93
CA SER A 5 9.49 5.65 -14.39
C SER A 5 9.30 4.63 -13.27
N ILE A 6 10.36 4.39 -12.50
CA ILE A 6 10.30 3.49 -11.34
C ILE A 6 9.34 4.04 -10.29
N THR A 7 9.45 5.34 -9.99
CA THR A 7 8.58 6.00 -9.01
C THR A 7 7.11 5.93 -9.43
N ASN A 8 6.83 6.16 -10.71
CA ASN A 8 5.46 6.09 -11.24
C ASN A 8 4.88 4.69 -11.11
N THR A 9 5.65 3.67 -11.43
CA THR A 9 5.21 2.27 -11.31
C THR A 9 4.90 1.94 -9.86
N LEU A 10 5.79 2.30 -8.94
CA LEU A 10 5.59 2.07 -7.52
C LEU A 10 4.33 2.79 -7.02
N ALA A 11 4.17 4.06 -7.39
CA ALA A 11 3.01 4.85 -6.97
C ALA A 11 1.70 4.23 -7.44
N SER A 12 1.64 3.82 -8.71
CA SER A 12 0.46 3.18 -9.28
C SER A 12 0.15 1.86 -8.59
N ASN A 13 1.18 1.08 -8.29
CA ASN A 13 1.01 -0.21 -7.61
C ASN A 13 0.49 -0.02 -6.19
N ILE A 14 1.01 0.94 -5.45
CA ILE A 14 0.56 1.19 -4.07
C ILE A 14 -0.91 1.55 -4.06
N LYS A 15 -1.32 2.46 -4.94
CA LYS A 15 -2.72 2.84 -5.06
C LYS A 15 -3.59 1.64 -5.46
N PHE A 16 -3.15 0.86 -6.44
CA PHE A 16 -3.86 -0.33 -6.89
C PHE A 16 -4.05 -1.33 -5.75
N LEU A 17 -2.98 -1.62 -5.01
CA LEU A 17 -3.03 -2.55 -3.88
C LEU A 17 -4.00 -2.05 -2.82
N ARG A 18 -3.93 -0.76 -2.49
CA ARG A 18 -4.79 -0.16 -1.48
C ARG A 18 -6.27 -0.26 -1.85
N ILE A 19 -6.64 0.12 -3.06
CA ILE A 19 -8.04 0.12 -3.46
C ILE A 19 -8.62 -1.29 -3.65
N ASN A 20 -7.77 -2.30 -3.74
CA ASN A 20 -8.17 -3.70 -3.86
C ASN A 20 -7.99 -4.47 -2.54
N THR A 21 -7.73 -3.78 -1.44
CA THR A 21 -7.60 -4.38 -0.14
C THR A 21 -8.76 -3.95 0.76
N LYS A 22 -9.37 -4.93 1.41
CA LYS A 22 -10.41 -4.68 2.40
C LYS A 22 -9.84 -4.90 3.79
N ILE A 23 -10.38 -4.17 4.75
CA ILE A 23 -10.04 -4.34 6.17
C ILE A 23 -11.27 -4.90 6.87
N GLU A 24 -11.12 -6.05 7.50
CA GLU A 24 -12.14 -6.63 8.34
C GLU A 24 -11.83 -6.24 9.79
N LYS A 25 -12.72 -5.45 10.38
CA LYS A 25 -12.57 -5.02 11.77
C LYS A 25 -13.01 -6.13 12.72
N PHE A 26 -12.53 -6.08 13.94
CA PHE A 26 -12.85 -7.10 14.94
C PHE A 26 -14.35 -7.21 15.26
N ASN A 27 -15.15 -6.18 14.93
CA ASN A 27 -16.61 -6.23 15.05
C ASN A 27 -17.29 -6.89 13.84
N GLY A 28 -16.52 -7.44 12.92
CA GLY A 28 -17.03 -8.11 11.73
C GLY A 28 -17.33 -7.21 10.55
N LYS A 29 -17.22 -5.89 10.72
CA LYS A 29 -17.45 -4.95 9.61
C LYS A 29 -16.28 -4.94 8.66
N VAL A 30 -16.56 -4.89 7.36
CA VAL A 30 -15.56 -4.88 6.31
C VAL A 30 -15.66 -3.56 5.54
N LYS A 31 -14.52 -2.94 5.27
CA LYS A 31 -14.45 -1.73 4.47
C LYS A 31 -13.21 -1.76 3.58
N TYR A 32 -13.22 -0.98 2.50
CA TYR A 32 -12.03 -0.81 1.68
C TYR A 32 -11.03 0.07 2.41
N MET A 33 -9.73 -0.22 2.16
CA MET A 33 -8.65 0.51 2.78
C MET A 33 -8.58 1.95 2.24
N THR A 34 -8.57 2.93 3.14
CA THR A 34 -8.36 4.33 2.81
C THR A 34 -6.88 4.69 2.91
N GLN A 35 -6.51 5.87 2.41
CA GLN A 35 -5.14 6.37 2.59
C GLN A 35 -4.78 6.53 4.06
N THR A 36 -5.74 6.93 4.90
CA THR A 36 -5.53 7.04 6.34
C THR A 36 -5.25 5.68 6.96
N ASP A 37 -5.99 4.65 6.54
CA ASP A 37 -5.76 3.28 7.03
C ASP A 37 -4.35 2.81 6.65
N LEU A 38 -3.93 3.02 5.42
CA LEU A 38 -2.59 2.63 4.98
C LEU A 38 -1.53 3.39 5.76
N ALA A 39 -1.74 4.68 6.00
CA ALA A 39 -0.81 5.48 6.80
C ALA A 39 -0.64 4.90 8.21
N GLU A 40 -1.72 4.44 8.83
CA GLU A 40 -1.64 3.79 10.14
C GLU A 40 -0.84 2.50 10.08
N PHE A 41 -1.08 1.65 9.08
CA PHE A 41 -0.29 0.42 8.90
C PHE A 41 1.19 0.71 8.70
N MET A 42 1.51 1.82 8.06
CA MET A 42 2.89 2.22 7.80
C MET A 42 3.51 3.05 8.91
N ASN A 43 2.73 3.36 9.95
CA ASN A 43 3.14 4.30 11.00
C ASN A 43 3.60 5.63 10.40
N SER A 44 2.78 6.18 9.53
CA SER A 44 3.08 7.36 8.73
C SER A 44 1.87 8.30 8.73
N LYS A 45 1.96 9.40 8.00
CA LYS A 45 0.87 10.37 7.90
C LYS A 45 0.11 10.18 6.60
N THR A 46 -1.20 10.44 6.61
CA THR A 46 -2.04 10.35 5.43
C THR A 46 -1.49 11.17 4.27
N GLN A 47 -0.96 12.35 4.55
CA GLN A 47 -0.38 13.23 3.53
C GLN A 47 0.81 12.58 2.83
N GLN A 48 1.61 11.79 3.54
CA GLN A 48 2.72 11.05 2.93
C GLN A 48 2.21 9.98 1.97
N VAL A 49 1.19 9.23 2.38
CA VAL A 49 0.59 8.21 1.50
C VAL A 49 0.05 8.85 0.24
N SER A 50 -0.64 9.98 0.37
CA SER A 50 -1.14 10.72 -0.79
C SER A 50 -0.02 11.10 -1.75
N LYS A 51 1.09 11.62 -1.22
CA LYS A 51 2.24 12.00 -2.04
C LYS A 51 2.91 10.80 -2.71
N PHE A 52 2.99 9.66 -2.03
CA PHE A 52 3.52 8.43 -2.63
C PHE A 52 2.65 7.98 -3.80
N GLU A 53 1.33 8.00 -3.65
CA GLU A 53 0.39 7.57 -4.69
C GLU A 53 0.36 8.54 -5.88
N LEU A 54 0.74 9.79 -5.66
CA LEU A 54 0.86 10.80 -6.71
C LEU A 54 2.27 10.86 -7.33
N ALA A 55 3.16 9.97 -6.92
CA ALA A 55 4.55 9.91 -7.36
C ALA A 55 5.34 11.19 -7.07
N LYS A 56 4.94 11.92 -6.03
CA LYS A 56 5.61 13.18 -5.64
C LYS A 56 6.77 12.98 -4.70
N ASN A 57 6.77 11.89 -3.94
CA ASN A 57 7.82 11.56 -2.99
C ASN A 57 8.28 10.13 -3.22
N GLN A 58 9.54 9.87 -2.90
CA GLN A 58 10.08 8.52 -2.89
C GLN A 58 9.97 7.92 -1.50
N MET A 59 9.78 6.61 -1.46
CA MET A 59 9.70 5.89 -0.19
C MET A 59 11.09 5.45 0.25
N SER A 60 11.31 5.50 1.56
CA SER A 60 12.50 4.91 2.15
C SER A 60 12.42 3.37 2.08
N ALA A 61 13.55 2.70 2.31
CA ALA A 61 13.57 1.24 2.36
C ALA A 61 12.65 0.69 3.44
N ILE A 62 12.58 1.37 4.59
CA ILE A 62 11.71 0.96 5.70
C ILE A 62 10.24 1.07 5.28
N GLN A 63 9.88 2.15 4.61
CA GLN A 63 8.50 2.34 4.13
C GLN A 63 8.13 1.30 3.08
N LEU A 64 9.04 0.98 2.17
CA LEU A 64 8.84 -0.08 1.17
C LEU A 64 8.61 -1.43 1.84
N TYR A 65 9.40 -1.74 2.86
CA TYR A 65 9.25 -2.96 3.62
C TYR A 65 7.87 -3.04 4.26
N LYS A 66 7.41 -1.95 4.86
CA LYS A 66 6.10 -1.89 5.51
C LYS A 66 4.96 -2.08 4.50
N VAL A 67 5.08 -1.49 3.32
CA VAL A 67 4.09 -1.67 2.25
C VAL A 67 4.06 -3.12 1.79
N ALA A 68 5.23 -3.70 1.53
CA ALA A 68 5.32 -5.09 1.10
C ALA A 68 4.68 -6.04 2.11
N LYS A 69 4.93 -5.80 3.40
CA LYS A 69 4.35 -6.60 4.48
C LYS A 69 2.85 -6.40 4.59
N THR A 70 2.39 -5.16 4.50
CA THR A 70 0.97 -4.84 4.61
C THR A 70 0.15 -5.57 3.56
N PHE A 71 0.63 -5.58 2.32
CA PHE A 71 -0.09 -6.18 1.20
C PHE A 71 0.34 -7.61 0.90
N ASP A 72 1.32 -8.13 1.64
CA ASP A 72 1.85 -9.50 1.45
C ASP A 72 2.31 -9.71 0.01
N VAL A 73 3.09 -8.79 -0.49
CA VAL A 73 3.70 -8.87 -1.83
C VAL A 73 5.21 -8.75 -1.70
N SER A 74 5.93 -9.24 -2.71
CA SER A 74 7.38 -9.11 -2.74
C SER A 74 7.78 -7.70 -3.14
N LEU A 75 9.02 -7.30 -2.80
CA LEU A 75 9.56 -6.04 -3.28
C LEU A 75 9.62 -6.00 -4.81
N ASP A 76 9.97 -7.11 -5.43
CA ASP A 76 10.01 -7.18 -6.90
C ASP A 76 8.65 -6.87 -7.50
N ASN A 77 7.58 -7.38 -6.89
CA ASN A 77 6.22 -7.12 -7.36
C ASN A 77 5.86 -5.64 -7.26
N LEU A 78 6.35 -4.95 -6.22
CA LEU A 78 6.08 -3.51 -6.09
C LEU A 78 6.67 -2.69 -7.23
N PHE A 79 7.73 -3.18 -7.86
CA PHE A 79 8.40 -2.49 -8.95
C PHE A 79 8.01 -3.04 -10.34
N THR A 80 7.06 -3.96 -10.40
CA THR A 80 6.51 -4.51 -11.63
C THR A 80 5.05 -4.10 -11.72
N ASP A 81 4.58 -3.69 -12.89
CA ASP A 81 3.19 -3.23 -13.03
C ASP A 81 2.21 -4.32 -12.58
N MET A 82 1.49 -4.05 -11.51
CA MET A 82 0.49 -4.95 -10.91
C MET A 82 -0.94 -4.57 -11.27
N THR A 83 -1.14 -3.47 -11.99
CA THR A 83 -2.48 -2.89 -12.16
C THR A 83 -3.41 -3.76 -13.02
N LYS A 84 -2.88 -4.78 -13.68
CA LYS A 84 -3.66 -5.74 -14.46
C LYS A 84 -3.76 -7.11 -13.78
N SER A 85 -3.27 -7.22 -12.55
CA SER A 85 -3.31 -8.48 -11.80
C SER A 85 -4.67 -8.69 -11.15
N ASP A 86 -4.90 -9.90 -10.64
CA ASP A 86 -6.12 -10.27 -9.93
C ASP A 86 -6.02 -10.00 -8.43
N TYR A 87 -5.10 -9.16 -8.02
CA TYR A 87 -4.86 -8.93 -6.61
C TYR A 87 -6.12 -8.50 -5.88
N LYS A 88 -6.47 -9.25 -4.85
CA LYS A 88 -7.51 -8.90 -3.86
C LYS A 88 -7.07 -9.46 -2.53
N LYS A 89 -7.26 -8.69 -1.49
CA LYS A 89 -6.86 -9.11 -0.15
C LYS A 89 -7.83 -8.56 0.87
N THR A 90 -8.07 -9.33 1.91
CA THR A 90 -8.77 -8.87 3.11
C THR A 90 -7.80 -9.03 4.29
N ILE A 91 -7.53 -7.93 4.97
CA ILE A 91 -6.68 -7.92 6.14
C ILE A 91 -7.58 -7.89 7.36
N LYS A 92 -7.40 -8.83 8.26
CA LYS A 92 -8.07 -8.78 9.56
C LYS A 92 -7.33 -7.79 10.43
N GLN A 93 -8.06 -6.77 10.87
CA GLN A 93 -7.51 -5.78 11.78
C GLN A 93 -7.59 -6.36 13.18
N ASP A 94 -6.52 -7.01 13.59
CA ASP A 94 -6.35 -7.44 14.96
C ASP A 94 -6.09 -6.23 15.86
N ILE A 95 -6.09 -6.47 17.15
CA ILE A 95 -5.78 -5.48 18.19
C ILE A 95 -4.37 -4.90 17.97
N TYR A 96 -3.58 -5.51 17.10
CA TYR A 96 -2.19 -5.15 16.87
C TYR A 96 -2.06 -4.53 15.48
N CYS A 97 -1.89 -3.21 15.45
CA CYS A 97 -1.31 -2.57 14.28
C CYS A 97 0.18 -2.88 14.26
N LEU A 98 0.65 -3.31 13.12
CA LEU A 98 2.09 -3.54 12.93
C LEU A 98 2.88 -2.25 13.12
#